data_382379dd01c91ea43c8be8a67f2d1b99
#
_entry.id   382379dd01c91ea43c8be8a67f2d1b99
#
_cell.length_a   1.000
_cell.length_b   1.000
_cell.length_c   1.000
_cell.angle_alpha   90.00
_cell.angle_beta   90.00
_cell.angle_gamma   90.00
#
_symmetry.space_group_name_H-M   'P 1'
#
loop_
_entity.id
_entity.type
_entity.pdbx_description
1 polymer ?
#
loop_
_entity_poly.entity_id
_entity_poly.type
_entity_poly.pdbx_seq_one_letter_code
_entity_poly.pdbx_strand_id
1 'polypeptide(L)'
;GIEAGKTLWLGLELVHQPEWHTYWRNPGDAGVGISLNWTLPAGAKLGAMRWPVPEKLVVAGLMNHVFNGDHALLLPVAIPKDLAPGTRLPIRAEAQWLACTDKICVPERGTLALDLTVGDGAVTPADRARFDAWRAKLALPLGGQALFQRDGTRMRIAVPLPASVSATDPWFFAETEDAIAYAAPQKAERVGDRSIVETEARGSEADRLTGVL
;
A
#
# COMPACT_ATOMS: atom_id res chain seq x y z
N GLY A 1 10.16 -21.26 1.48
CA GLY A 1 11.53 -21.41 1.96
C GLY A 1 12.31 -20.11 1.92
N ILE A 2 13.44 -20.07 2.62
CA ILE A 2 14.34 -18.92 2.65
C ILE A 2 15.69 -19.35 2.11
N GLU A 3 16.26 -18.53 1.24
CA GLU A 3 17.61 -18.71 0.70
C GLU A 3 18.49 -17.53 1.12
N ALA A 4 19.71 -17.83 1.59
CA ALA A 4 20.67 -16.80 1.96
C ALA A 4 21.02 -15.90 0.76
N GLY A 5 21.12 -14.60 0.98
CA GLY A 5 21.41 -13.61 -0.07
C GLY A 5 20.23 -13.24 -0.97
N LYS A 6 19.05 -13.81 -0.75
CA LYS A 6 17.83 -13.50 -1.53
C LYS A 6 16.88 -12.62 -0.75
N THR A 7 15.88 -12.09 -1.47
CA THR A 7 14.77 -11.37 -0.85
C THR A 7 13.69 -12.35 -0.43
N LEU A 8 13.40 -12.37 0.87
CA LEU A 8 12.21 -13.01 1.42
C LEU A 8 11.03 -12.05 1.31
N TRP A 9 9.90 -12.53 0.82
CA TRP A 9 8.65 -11.78 0.87
C TRP A 9 7.80 -12.26 2.04
N LEU A 10 7.43 -11.34 2.91
CA LEU A 10 6.45 -11.54 3.97
C LEU A 10 5.10 -11.01 3.51
N GLY A 11 4.03 -11.72 3.85
CA GLY A 11 2.65 -11.25 3.70
C GLY A 11 2.05 -11.01 5.08
N LEU A 12 1.66 -9.77 5.35
CA LEU A 12 0.84 -9.43 6.51
C LEU A 12 -0.61 -9.39 6.05
N GLU A 13 -1.37 -10.41 6.39
CA GLU A 13 -2.78 -10.54 6.04
C GLU A 13 -3.64 -9.93 7.15
N LEU A 14 -4.52 -9.02 6.77
CA LEU A 14 -5.55 -8.46 7.63
C LEU A 14 -6.89 -9.07 7.22
N VAL A 15 -7.52 -9.78 8.15
CA VAL A 15 -8.83 -10.43 7.98
C VAL A 15 -9.87 -9.60 8.70
N HIS A 16 -10.91 -9.21 7.99
CA HIS A 16 -11.93 -8.32 8.50
C HIS A 16 -13.20 -9.07 8.93
N GLN A 17 -13.81 -8.60 10.00
CA GLN A 17 -15.20 -8.92 10.28
C GLN A 17 -16.11 -8.16 9.29
N PRO A 18 -17.31 -8.64 8.98
CA PRO A 18 -18.27 -7.88 8.15
C PRO A 18 -18.49 -6.47 8.69
N GLU A 19 -18.58 -5.50 7.79
CA GLU A 19 -18.76 -4.07 8.07
C GLU A 19 -17.56 -3.34 8.67
N TRP A 20 -16.47 -4.05 8.97
CA TRP A 20 -15.24 -3.43 9.45
C TRP A 20 -14.31 -3.10 8.29
N HIS A 21 -13.59 -1.98 8.41
CA HIS A 21 -12.54 -1.57 7.48
C HIS A 21 -11.30 -1.11 8.23
N THR A 22 -10.17 -1.18 7.55
CA THR A 22 -8.89 -0.61 7.98
C THR A 22 -8.43 0.41 6.95
N TYR A 23 -7.36 1.11 7.24
CA TYR A 23 -6.94 2.27 6.47
C TYR A 23 -5.70 2.01 5.63
N TRP A 24 -5.65 2.66 4.48
CA TRP A 24 -4.47 2.71 3.65
C TRP A 24 -3.38 3.56 4.33
N ARG A 25 -2.15 3.56 3.76
CA ARG A 25 -0.98 4.30 4.28
C ARG A 25 -1.24 5.80 4.43
N ASN A 26 -1.95 6.42 3.48
CA ASN A 26 -2.54 7.73 3.62
C ASN A 26 -4.05 7.56 3.78
N PRO A 27 -4.58 7.67 4.99
CA PRO A 27 -5.98 7.34 5.29
C PRO A 27 -7.00 8.34 4.71
N GLY A 28 -6.54 9.45 4.12
CA GLY A 28 -7.42 10.52 3.65
C GLY A 28 -7.69 11.57 4.74
N ASP A 29 -8.96 12.00 4.84
CA ASP A 29 -9.36 13.06 5.79
C ASP A 29 -9.42 12.58 7.25
N ALA A 30 -9.57 11.27 7.48
CA ALA A 30 -9.63 10.70 8.83
C ALA A 30 -9.10 9.26 8.85
N GLY A 31 -8.84 8.74 10.05
CA GLY A 31 -8.33 7.39 10.26
C GLY A 31 -6.82 7.34 10.44
N VAL A 32 -6.30 6.13 10.62
CA VAL A 32 -4.86 5.87 10.82
C VAL A 32 -4.50 4.55 10.16
N GLY A 33 -3.52 4.57 9.26
CA GLY A 33 -2.94 3.37 8.68
C GLY A 33 -2.18 2.53 9.71
N ILE A 34 -1.94 1.26 9.39
CA ILE A 34 -1.17 0.37 10.26
C ILE A 34 0.26 0.87 10.44
N SER A 35 0.74 0.85 11.66
CA SER A 35 2.15 1.04 12.01
C SER A 35 2.77 -0.28 12.50
N LEU A 36 4.03 -0.52 12.13
CA LEU A 36 4.76 -1.75 12.42
C LEU A 36 6.17 -1.42 12.93
N ASN A 37 6.45 -1.83 14.14
CA ASN A 37 7.81 -1.74 14.70
C ASN A 37 8.48 -3.11 14.62
N TRP A 38 9.48 -3.25 13.74
CA TRP A 38 10.11 -4.51 13.40
C TRP A 38 11.35 -4.82 14.22
N THR A 39 11.46 -6.07 14.66
CA THR A 39 12.70 -6.66 15.12
C THR A 39 13.10 -7.77 14.14
N LEU A 40 14.19 -7.53 13.41
CA LEU A 40 14.72 -8.43 12.40
C LEU A 40 16.00 -9.13 12.87
N PRO A 41 16.33 -10.29 12.30
CA PRO A 41 17.62 -10.93 12.50
C PRO A 41 18.78 -10.01 12.09
N ALA A 42 19.92 -10.18 12.72
CA ALA A 42 21.12 -9.38 12.44
C ALA A 42 21.46 -9.39 10.94
N GLY A 43 21.69 -8.21 10.37
CA GLY A 43 22.03 -8.03 8.96
C GLY A 43 20.86 -8.11 7.99
N ALA A 44 19.67 -8.56 8.39
CA ALA A 44 18.48 -8.49 7.55
C ALA A 44 17.97 -7.04 7.43
N LYS A 45 17.45 -6.68 6.27
CA LYS A 45 16.95 -5.32 6.00
C LYS A 45 15.55 -5.36 5.42
N LEU A 46 14.65 -4.59 6.01
CA LEU A 46 13.31 -4.38 5.50
C LEU A 46 13.35 -3.39 4.33
N GLY A 47 12.69 -3.77 3.23
CA GLY A 47 12.42 -2.85 2.13
C GLY A 47 11.08 -2.15 2.28
N ALA A 48 10.71 -1.35 1.27
CA ALA A 48 9.45 -0.63 1.28
C ALA A 48 8.24 -1.57 1.23
N MET A 49 7.31 -1.37 2.16
CA MET A 49 6.03 -2.08 2.19
C MET A 49 5.23 -1.80 0.93
N ARG A 50 4.62 -2.84 0.36
CA ARG A 50 3.73 -2.77 -0.80
C ARG A 50 2.30 -2.88 -0.34
N TRP A 51 1.49 -1.93 -0.77
CA TRP A 51 0.10 -1.79 -0.40
C TRP A 51 -0.80 -2.13 -1.60
N PRO A 52 -1.93 -2.83 -1.40
CA PRO A 52 -2.98 -2.89 -2.40
C PRO A 52 -3.50 -1.49 -2.74
N VAL A 53 -4.18 -1.36 -3.87
CA VAL A 53 -4.93 -0.14 -4.21
C VAL A 53 -6.10 -0.02 -3.23
N PRO A 54 -6.27 1.14 -2.56
CA PRO A 54 -7.35 1.32 -1.60
C PRO A 54 -8.71 1.58 -2.28
N GLU A 55 -9.75 1.57 -1.47
CA GLU A 55 -11.11 1.96 -1.84
C GLU A 55 -11.46 3.34 -1.25
N LYS A 56 -12.39 4.03 -1.88
CA LYS A 56 -12.97 5.29 -1.39
C LYS A 56 -14.11 4.99 -0.41
N LEU A 57 -14.10 5.63 0.74
CA LEU A 57 -15.20 5.58 1.70
C LEU A 57 -15.48 6.98 2.24
N VAL A 58 -16.68 7.50 1.99
CA VAL A 58 -17.10 8.80 2.53
C VAL A 58 -17.96 8.59 3.77
N VAL A 59 -17.48 9.08 4.91
CA VAL A 59 -18.21 9.06 6.18
C VAL A 59 -18.37 10.49 6.69
N ALA A 60 -19.59 10.93 6.88
CA ALA A 60 -19.90 12.29 7.35
C ALA A 60 -19.22 13.42 6.55
N GLY A 61 -19.06 13.22 5.23
CA GLY A 61 -18.42 14.19 4.33
C GLY A 61 -16.88 14.10 4.29
N LEU A 62 -16.26 13.23 5.08
CA LEU A 62 -14.83 12.98 5.08
C LEU A 62 -14.50 11.81 4.14
N MET A 63 -13.57 12.03 3.22
CA MET A 63 -13.06 10.98 2.34
C MET A 63 -12.00 10.16 3.07
N ASN A 64 -12.22 8.86 3.15
CA ASN A 64 -11.28 7.90 3.71
C ASN A 64 -10.78 6.96 2.63
N HIS A 65 -9.51 6.60 2.69
CA HIS A 65 -8.89 5.57 1.86
C HIS A 65 -8.76 4.30 2.68
N VAL A 66 -9.55 3.29 2.34
CA VAL A 66 -9.77 2.12 3.20
C VAL A 66 -9.61 0.80 2.46
N PHE A 67 -9.64 -0.26 3.24
CA PHE A 67 -9.83 -1.63 2.79
C PHE A 67 -11.07 -2.20 3.48
N ASN A 68 -12.13 -2.48 2.72
CA ASN A 68 -13.39 -3.00 3.23
C ASN A 68 -13.42 -4.55 3.33
N GLY A 69 -12.35 -5.21 3.02
CA GLY A 69 -12.26 -6.66 3.04
C GLY A 69 -10.84 -7.16 3.25
N ASP A 70 -10.71 -8.47 3.29
CA ASP A 70 -9.42 -9.13 3.51
C ASP A 70 -8.39 -8.70 2.48
N HIS A 71 -7.24 -8.30 2.98
CA HIS A 71 -6.13 -7.85 2.16
C HIS A 71 -4.78 -8.19 2.79
N ALA A 72 -3.72 -8.08 2.02
CA ALA A 72 -2.37 -8.31 2.51
C ALA A 72 -1.42 -7.19 2.11
N LEU A 73 -0.57 -6.81 3.04
CA LEU A 73 0.59 -5.96 2.81
C LEU A 73 1.80 -6.85 2.53
N LEU A 74 2.55 -6.54 1.48
CA LEU A 74 3.72 -7.32 1.11
C LEU A 74 5.00 -6.58 1.51
N LEU A 75 5.89 -7.28 2.20
CA LEU A 75 7.11 -6.71 2.77
C LEU A 75 8.33 -7.50 2.27
N PRO A 76 9.21 -6.89 1.49
CA PRO A 76 10.47 -7.52 1.12
C PRO A 76 11.49 -7.39 2.25
N VAL A 77 12.13 -8.50 2.60
CA VAL A 77 13.22 -8.55 3.57
C VAL A 77 14.46 -9.08 2.87
N ALA A 78 15.49 -8.28 2.76
CA ALA A 78 16.78 -8.73 2.25
C ALA A 78 17.47 -9.60 3.30
N ILE A 79 17.76 -10.85 2.94
CA ILE A 79 18.43 -11.83 3.81
C ILE A 79 19.94 -11.77 3.57
N PRO A 80 20.78 -11.74 4.63
CA PRO A 80 22.22 -11.77 4.49
C PRO A 80 22.70 -12.99 3.70
N LYS A 81 23.75 -12.81 2.90
CA LYS A 81 24.29 -13.87 2.03
C LYS A 81 25.13 -14.92 2.77
N ASP A 82 25.70 -14.53 3.91
CA ASP A 82 26.70 -15.36 4.62
C ASP A 82 26.03 -16.20 5.74
N LEU A 83 24.79 -16.64 5.54
CA LEU A 83 24.06 -17.48 6.48
C LEU A 83 24.13 -18.96 6.07
N ALA A 84 24.50 -19.81 7.00
CA ALA A 84 24.50 -21.24 6.79
C ALA A 84 23.09 -21.83 6.72
N PRO A 85 22.82 -22.87 5.92
CA PRO A 85 21.60 -23.65 6.00
C PRO A 85 21.30 -24.09 7.43
N GLY A 86 20.03 -24.03 7.85
CA GLY A 86 19.61 -24.32 9.21
C GLY A 86 19.67 -23.14 10.18
N THR A 87 20.24 -22.00 9.79
CA THR A 87 20.23 -20.77 10.61
C THR A 87 18.80 -20.30 10.89
N ARG A 88 18.48 -20.07 12.17
CA ARG A 88 17.16 -19.54 12.57
C ARG A 88 17.09 -18.03 12.34
N LEU A 89 15.96 -17.59 11.81
CA LEU A 89 15.65 -16.19 11.50
C LEU A 89 14.36 -15.79 12.21
N PRO A 90 14.41 -15.40 13.49
CA PRO A 90 13.25 -14.90 14.20
C PRO A 90 12.88 -13.51 13.68
N ILE A 91 11.66 -13.33 13.21
CA ILE A 91 11.11 -12.05 12.79
C ILE A 91 9.98 -11.71 13.75
N ARG A 92 9.99 -10.50 14.27
CA ARG A 92 8.98 -10.00 15.21
C ARG A 92 8.51 -8.63 14.75
N ALA A 93 7.26 -8.28 15.04
CA ALA A 93 6.77 -6.93 14.90
C ALA A 93 5.71 -6.61 15.95
N GLU A 94 5.75 -5.39 16.48
CA GLU A 94 4.65 -4.80 17.22
C GLU A 94 3.79 -4.00 16.22
N ALA A 95 2.53 -4.42 16.08
CA ALA A 95 1.58 -3.82 15.16
C ALA A 95 0.56 -2.98 15.91
N GLN A 96 0.19 -1.83 15.35
CA GLN A 96 -0.91 -0.99 15.81
C GLN A 96 -1.70 -0.54 14.59
N TRP A 97 -3.03 -0.64 14.65
CA TRP A 97 -3.92 -0.21 13.58
C TRP A 97 -5.24 0.30 14.12
N LEU A 98 -5.99 0.97 13.28
CA LEU A 98 -7.33 1.39 13.55
C LEU A 98 -8.31 0.56 12.71
N ALA A 99 -9.26 -0.06 13.35
CA ALA A 99 -10.38 -0.73 12.70
C ALA A 99 -11.66 0.04 12.99
N CYS A 100 -12.44 0.34 11.93
CA CYS A 100 -13.67 1.14 12.08
C CYS A 100 -14.85 0.48 11.38
N THR A 101 -16.04 0.81 11.86
CA THR A 101 -17.29 0.73 11.13
C THR A 101 -17.75 2.14 10.76
N ASP A 102 -18.97 2.29 10.23
CA ASP A 102 -19.62 3.60 10.03
C ASP A 102 -19.96 4.34 11.35
N LYS A 103 -19.85 3.65 12.49
CA LYS A 103 -20.30 4.16 13.82
C LYS A 103 -19.19 4.28 14.84
N ILE A 104 -18.24 3.37 14.82
CA ILE A 104 -17.18 3.31 15.84
C ILE A 104 -15.83 3.01 15.24
N CYS A 105 -14.78 3.49 15.89
CA CYS A 105 -13.39 3.13 15.60
C CYS A 105 -12.74 2.53 16.85
N VAL A 106 -12.04 1.43 16.66
CA VAL A 106 -11.34 0.70 17.72
C VAL A 106 -9.85 0.67 17.39
N PRO A 107 -9.01 1.31 18.22
CA PRO A 107 -7.57 1.13 18.14
C PRO A 107 -7.20 -0.29 18.57
N GLU A 108 -6.50 -0.99 17.72
CA GLU A 108 -6.04 -2.35 17.97
C GLU A 108 -4.52 -2.45 17.94
N ARG A 109 -4.00 -3.49 18.59
CA ARG A 109 -2.58 -3.81 18.62
C ARG A 109 -2.35 -5.31 18.73
N GLY A 110 -1.20 -5.75 18.23
CA GLY A 110 -0.81 -7.14 18.33
C GLY A 110 0.68 -7.35 18.13
N THR A 111 1.20 -8.42 18.70
CA THR A 111 2.57 -8.87 18.47
C THR A 111 2.57 -9.95 17.40
N LEU A 112 3.36 -9.76 16.36
CA LEU A 112 3.54 -10.71 15.28
C LEU A 112 4.85 -11.47 15.47
N ALA A 113 4.81 -12.79 15.31
CA ALA A 113 5.98 -13.64 15.46
C ALA A 113 6.05 -14.65 14.33
N LEU A 114 7.22 -14.73 13.69
CA LEU A 114 7.49 -15.71 12.65
C LEU A 114 8.91 -16.23 12.82
N ASP A 115 9.04 -17.54 13.06
CA ASP A 115 10.33 -18.20 13.16
C ASP A 115 10.60 -18.99 11.89
N LEU A 116 11.59 -18.56 11.16
CA LEU A 116 11.96 -19.13 9.87
C LEU A 116 13.36 -19.77 9.96
N THR A 117 13.69 -20.58 8.97
CA THR A 117 15.01 -21.25 8.88
C THR A 117 15.54 -21.12 7.47
N VAL A 118 16.82 -20.80 7.36
CA VAL A 118 17.53 -20.75 6.07
C VAL A 118 17.57 -22.14 5.46
N GLY A 119 17.14 -22.26 4.23
CA GLY A 119 17.09 -23.50 3.46
C GLY A 119 17.41 -23.24 1.98
N ASP A 120 16.74 -23.97 1.12
CA ASP A 120 16.93 -23.95 -0.34
C ASP A 120 16.05 -22.94 -1.09
N GLY A 121 15.23 -22.15 -0.39
CA GLY A 121 14.32 -21.20 -1.02
C GLY A 121 13.05 -21.81 -1.61
N ALA A 122 12.82 -23.13 -1.47
CA ALA A 122 11.65 -23.80 -2.01
C ALA A 122 10.33 -23.19 -1.49
N VAL A 123 9.41 -22.93 -2.40
CA VAL A 123 8.10 -22.35 -2.11
C VAL A 123 7.03 -23.36 -2.50
N THR A 124 6.07 -23.61 -1.61
CA THR A 124 4.95 -24.50 -1.91
C THR A 124 4.05 -23.92 -3.01
N PRO A 125 3.36 -24.75 -3.81
CA PRO A 125 2.39 -24.23 -4.80
C PRO A 125 1.29 -23.38 -4.15
N ALA A 126 0.84 -23.74 -2.95
CA ALA A 126 -0.18 -22.98 -2.21
C ALA A 126 0.32 -21.58 -1.80
N ASP A 127 1.52 -21.48 -1.26
CA ASP A 127 2.10 -20.18 -0.91
C ASP A 127 2.34 -19.33 -2.16
N ARG A 128 2.82 -19.92 -3.24
CA ARG A 128 2.97 -19.22 -4.53
C ARG A 128 1.65 -18.63 -4.99
N ALA A 129 0.60 -19.44 -5.06
CA ALA A 129 -0.72 -18.99 -5.49
C ALA A 129 -1.27 -17.88 -4.59
N ARG A 130 -1.09 -17.98 -3.26
CA ARG A 130 -1.49 -16.94 -2.30
C ARG A 130 -0.77 -15.62 -2.55
N PHE A 131 0.55 -15.66 -2.67
CA PHE A 131 1.34 -14.44 -2.93
C PHE A 131 1.04 -13.85 -4.32
N ASP A 132 0.77 -14.65 -5.32
CA ASP A 132 0.39 -14.16 -6.66
C ASP A 132 -0.98 -13.47 -6.63
N ALA A 133 -1.94 -14.01 -5.86
CA ALA A 133 -3.23 -13.37 -5.65
C ALA A 133 -3.10 -12.00 -4.92
N TRP A 134 -2.22 -11.91 -3.93
CA TRP A 134 -1.93 -10.64 -3.25
C TRP A 134 -1.23 -9.64 -4.18
N ARG A 135 -0.24 -10.08 -4.97
CA ARG A 135 0.45 -9.23 -5.95
C ARG A 135 -0.49 -8.67 -7.00
N ALA A 136 -1.49 -9.43 -7.41
CA ALA A 136 -2.49 -8.97 -8.39
C ALA A 136 -3.33 -7.78 -7.90
N LYS A 137 -3.39 -7.53 -6.59
CA LYS A 137 -4.08 -6.38 -5.98
C LYS A 137 -3.19 -5.14 -5.85
N LEU A 138 -1.89 -5.25 -6.09
CA LEU A 138 -0.98 -4.10 -6.02
C LEU A 138 -1.14 -3.20 -7.25
N ALA A 139 -0.90 -1.91 -7.06
CA ALA A 139 -0.76 -1.00 -8.18
C ALA A 139 0.38 -1.44 -9.09
N LEU A 140 0.14 -1.41 -10.39
CA LEU A 140 1.18 -1.69 -11.38
C LEU A 140 2.16 -0.50 -11.46
N PRO A 141 3.48 -0.79 -11.57
CA PRO A 141 4.44 0.27 -11.78
C PRO A 141 4.13 1.06 -13.05
N LEU A 142 4.21 2.38 -12.96
CA LEU A 142 4.05 3.25 -14.10
C LEU A 142 5.25 3.09 -15.06
N GLY A 143 5.00 2.98 -16.35
CA GLY A 143 6.05 2.88 -17.38
C GLY A 143 6.79 4.19 -17.65
N GLY A 144 6.53 5.23 -16.87
CA GLY A 144 7.15 6.56 -16.97
C GLY A 144 6.81 7.44 -15.78
N GLN A 145 7.24 8.69 -15.81
CA GLN A 145 6.91 9.65 -14.77
C GLN A 145 5.56 10.32 -15.06
N ALA A 146 4.70 10.41 -14.04
CA ALA A 146 3.58 11.31 -14.03
C ALA A 146 4.08 12.75 -13.84
N LEU A 147 3.37 13.70 -14.42
CA LEU A 147 3.61 15.13 -14.25
C LEU A 147 2.44 15.73 -13.48
N PHE A 148 2.70 16.72 -12.67
CA PHE A 148 1.62 17.49 -12.04
C PHE A 148 1.88 18.98 -12.14
N GLN A 149 0.80 19.72 -12.11
CA GLN A 149 0.80 21.19 -12.10
C GLN A 149 -0.23 21.66 -11.10
N ARG A 150 0.18 22.61 -10.28
CA ARG A 150 -0.71 23.34 -9.37
C ARG A 150 -0.87 24.77 -9.84
N ASP A 151 -2.12 25.24 -9.85
CA ASP A 151 -2.48 26.62 -10.12
C ASP A 151 -3.52 27.05 -9.07
N GLY A 152 -3.04 27.74 -8.04
CA GLY A 152 -3.86 28.08 -6.87
C GLY A 152 -4.39 26.82 -6.19
N THR A 153 -5.70 26.68 -6.18
CA THR A 153 -6.40 25.51 -5.63
C THR A 153 -6.63 24.39 -6.65
N ARG A 154 -6.24 24.58 -7.91
CA ARG A 154 -6.41 23.57 -8.96
C ARG A 154 -5.17 22.69 -9.06
N MET A 155 -5.37 21.38 -9.03
CA MET A 155 -4.34 20.38 -9.26
C MET A 155 -4.67 19.59 -10.54
N ARG A 156 -3.69 19.49 -11.44
CA ARG A 156 -3.76 18.63 -12.64
C ARG A 156 -2.63 17.62 -12.59
N ILE A 157 -2.97 16.35 -12.76
CA ILE A 157 -2.03 15.23 -12.71
C ILE A 157 -2.12 14.48 -14.02
N ALA A 158 -1.02 14.45 -14.79
CA ALA A 158 -0.93 13.77 -16.06
C ALA A 158 -0.21 12.42 -15.88
N VAL A 159 -0.97 11.34 -15.83
CA VAL A 159 -0.46 9.98 -15.62
C VAL A 159 -0.29 9.29 -16.96
N PRO A 160 0.92 8.80 -17.31
CA PRO A 160 1.11 7.97 -18.50
C PRO A 160 0.24 6.73 -18.42
N LEU A 161 -0.63 6.54 -19.41
CA LEU A 161 -1.53 5.40 -19.47
C LEU A 161 -1.57 4.92 -20.93
N PRO A 162 -0.86 3.83 -21.28
CA PRO A 162 -0.83 3.31 -22.65
C PRO A 162 -2.23 3.08 -23.22
N ALA A 163 -2.39 3.23 -24.52
CA ALA A 163 -3.69 3.09 -25.20
C ALA A 163 -4.33 1.69 -24.99
N SER A 164 -3.50 0.68 -24.72
CA SER A 164 -3.95 -0.68 -24.41
C SER A 164 -4.56 -0.84 -23.01
N VAL A 165 -4.38 0.14 -22.13
CA VAL A 165 -4.93 0.14 -20.77
C VAL A 165 -6.20 0.96 -20.74
N SER A 166 -7.32 0.31 -20.45
CA SER A 166 -8.60 0.97 -20.20
C SER A 166 -8.76 1.18 -18.70
N ALA A 167 -9.02 2.41 -18.29
CA ALA A 167 -9.41 2.74 -16.93
C ALA A 167 -10.86 3.23 -16.94
N THR A 168 -11.70 2.57 -16.17
CA THR A 168 -13.09 2.99 -15.96
C THR A 168 -13.15 3.74 -14.64
N ASP A 169 -13.64 4.99 -14.68
CA ASP A 169 -13.73 5.87 -13.51
C ASP A 169 -12.42 5.97 -12.69
N PRO A 170 -11.30 6.38 -13.33
CA PRO A 170 -10.02 6.44 -12.64
C PRO A 170 -10.03 7.47 -11.51
N TRP A 171 -9.48 7.08 -10.37
CA TRP A 171 -9.35 7.94 -9.19
C TRP A 171 -7.91 7.95 -8.70
N PHE A 172 -7.37 9.11 -8.46
CA PHE A 172 -6.03 9.28 -7.93
C PHE A 172 -6.04 9.30 -6.40
N PHE A 173 -5.41 8.31 -5.79
CA PHE A 173 -5.14 8.23 -4.35
C PHE A 173 -3.76 8.79 -4.08
N ALA A 174 -3.67 9.96 -3.47
CA ALA A 174 -2.39 10.56 -3.13
C ALA A 174 -1.73 9.79 -1.96
N GLU A 175 -0.46 9.40 -2.12
CA GLU A 175 0.38 8.95 -1.01
C GLU A 175 1.00 10.15 -0.28
N THR A 176 1.29 11.23 -1.01
CA THR A 176 1.72 12.49 -0.43
C THR A 176 0.58 13.10 0.36
N GLU A 177 0.77 13.20 1.68
CA GLU A 177 -0.23 13.75 2.59
C GLU A 177 -0.50 15.22 2.27
N ASP A 178 -1.76 15.63 2.43
CA ASP A 178 -2.24 17.00 2.21
C ASP A 178 -1.93 17.63 0.83
N ALA A 179 -1.57 16.81 -0.16
CA ALA A 179 -1.32 17.31 -1.52
C ALA A 179 -2.61 17.70 -2.26
N ILE A 180 -3.69 16.98 -2.02
CA ILE A 180 -5.01 17.22 -2.61
C ILE A 180 -6.09 17.24 -1.53
N ALA A 181 -7.21 17.91 -1.82
CA ALA A 181 -8.41 17.82 -1.01
C ALA A 181 -9.09 16.48 -1.30
N TYR A 182 -8.99 15.52 -0.36
CA TYR A 182 -9.36 14.13 -0.62
C TYR A 182 -10.84 13.95 -0.98
N ALA A 183 -11.74 14.76 -0.38
CA ALA A 183 -13.17 14.73 -0.68
C ALA A 183 -13.57 15.54 -1.92
N ALA A 184 -12.64 16.28 -2.53
CA ALA A 184 -12.93 17.06 -3.73
C ALA A 184 -13.21 16.11 -4.91
N PRO A 185 -14.15 16.49 -5.81
CA PRO A 185 -14.39 15.74 -7.03
C PRO A 185 -13.11 15.61 -7.87
N GLN A 186 -12.91 14.45 -8.45
CA GLN A 186 -11.87 14.24 -9.44
C GLN A 186 -12.50 14.05 -10.82
N LYS A 187 -12.02 14.80 -11.80
CA LYS A 187 -12.39 14.62 -13.19
C LYS A 187 -11.21 14.03 -13.94
N ALA A 188 -11.41 12.91 -14.58
CA ALA A 188 -10.38 12.27 -15.38
C ALA A 188 -10.75 12.32 -16.85
N GLU A 189 -9.81 12.76 -17.68
CA GLU A 189 -9.93 12.81 -19.12
C GLU A 189 -8.73 12.11 -19.76
N ARG A 190 -9.01 11.35 -20.82
CA ARG A 190 -7.92 10.74 -21.58
C ARG A 190 -7.48 11.66 -22.72
N VAL A 191 -6.19 11.98 -22.71
CA VAL A 191 -5.55 12.79 -23.75
C VAL A 191 -4.37 12.01 -24.32
N GLY A 192 -4.55 11.39 -25.47
CA GLY A 192 -3.54 10.52 -26.08
C GLY A 192 -3.19 9.31 -25.19
N ASP A 193 -1.92 9.21 -24.84
CA ASP A 193 -1.35 8.16 -23.99
C ASP A 193 -1.31 8.54 -22.49
N ARG A 194 -2.10 9.54 -22.09
CA ARG A 194 -2.16 10.02 -20.69
C ARG A 194 -3.59 10.08 -20.18
N SER A 195 -3.77 9.81 -18.90
CA SER A 195 -4.96 10.18 -18.13
C SER A 195 -4.65 11.48 -17.39
N ILE A 196 -5.44 12.51 -17.63
CA ILE A 196 -5.35 13.79 -16.93
C ILE A 196 -6.39 13.78 -15.83
N VAL A 197 -5.95 13.76 -14.58
CA VAL A 197 -6.82 13.90 -13.41
C VAL A 197 -6.78 15.34 -12.95
N GLU A 198 -7.94 15.94 -12.81
CA GLU A 198 -8.12 17.30 -12.29
C GLU A 198 -8.90 17.27 -10.99
N THR A 199 -8.37 17.93 -9.96
CA THR A 199 -8.94 17.99 -8.61
C THR A 199 -8.49 19.26 -7.89
N GLU A 200 -8.83 19.40 -6.62
CA GLU A 200 -8.41 20.51 -5.79
C GLU A 200 -7.11 20.19 -5.05
N ALA A 201 -6.17 21.12 -5.07
CA ALA A 201 -4.96 21.08 -4.27
C ALA A 201 -5.26 21.46 -2.82
N ARG A 202 -4.54 20.85 -1.87
CA ARG A 202 -4.57 21.17 -0.43
C ARG A 202 -3.15 21.45 0.07
N GLY A 203 -3.02 22.06 1.23
CA GLY A 203 -1.73 22.31 1.87
C GLY A 203 -0.78 23.23 1.08
N SER A 204 0.49 23.14 1.40
CA SER A 204 1.57 23.88 0.71
C SER A 204 1.94 23.22 -0.63
N GLU A 205 2.68 23.95 -1.46
CA GLU A 205 3.27 23.37 -2.67
C GLU A 205 4.23 22.23 -2.30
N ALA A 206 4.04 21.10 -2.94
CA ALA A 206 4.92 19.93 -2.82
C ALA A 206 5.80 19.83 -4.07
N ASP A 207 7.09 19.64 -3.89
CA ASP A 207 8.04 19.41 -5.01
C ASP A 207 7.86 18.05 -5.65
N ARG A 208 7.20 17.13 -4.94
CA ARG A 208 6.96 15.75 -5.36
C ARG A 208 5.57 15.29 -4.96
N LEU A 209 4.88 14.68 -5.92
CA LEU A 209 3.59 14.03 -5.72
C LEU A 209 3.74 12.53 -5.99
N THR A 210 3.36 11.71 -5.02
CA THR A 210 3.28 10.26 -5.15
C THR A 210 1.85 9.79 -4.90
N GLY A 211 1.47 8.69 -5.56
CA GLY A 211 0.13 8.13 -5.42
C GLY A 211 -0.12 6.96 -6.36
N VAL A 212 -1.34 6.48 -6.37
CA VAL A 212 -1.83 5.43 -7.27
C VAL A 212 -3.09 5.89 -8.00
N LEU A 213 -3.29 5.40 -9.22
CA LEU A 213 -4.45 5.68 -10.07
C LEU A 213 -5.20 4.38 -10.30
#